data_70f7e95dbcf11d117e10de27efcf7347
#
_entry.id   70f7e95dbcf11d117e10de27efcf7347
#
_cell.length_a   1.000
_cell.length_b   1.000
_cell.length_c   1.000
_cell.angle_alpha   90.00
_cell.angle_beta   90.00
_cell.angle_gamma   90.00
#
_symmetry.space_group_name_H-M   'P 1'
#
loop_
_entity.id
_entity.type
_entity.pdbx_description
1 polymer ?
#
loop_
_entity_poly.entity_id
_entity_poly.type
_entity_poly.pdbx_seq_one_letter_code
_entity_poly.pdbx_strand_id
1 'polypeptide(L)'
;QRAVRIIPGGVNSPVRAFKAVGGNPVFIEKAKGSKLYDVDGNAYIDYVLSWGPMILGHAHPVVVRALQSSAEKGTSYGAPTAREIVLAELVRKAFPSIEKIRMVNSGTEATMSAIRVARGFTGRDTVIKFEGCYHGHADGLLVKAGSGAMTFGIPDSPGVPKSYAKNTITLPLNNLKACADLLEKHWKTIACVIIEPVVGNIGCVLPRPGFLAGLRKLTRKYGIVLIFDEVMTGFRVSYGGAQAFYGIQSDMTCLGKIIGGGLPVGAYGGKKEIMSLVAPEGPVYQAG
;
A
#
# COMPACT_ATOMS: atom_id res chain seq x y z
N GLN A 1 19.04 25.50 -2.37
CA GLN A 1 20.16 25.50 -1.41
C GLN A 1 19.67 25.45 0.06
N ARG A 2 18.70 26.30 0.50
CA ARG A 2 18.20 26.32 1.88
C ARG A 2 17.63 24.95 2.31
N ALA A 3 16.82 24.29 1.50
CA ALA A 3 16.22 22.99 1.81
C ALA A 3 17.28 21.89 2.06
N VAL A 4 18.31 21.83 1.21
CA VAL A 4 19.38 20.81 1.31
C VAL A 4 20.18 20.93 2.62
N ARG A 5 20.22 22.12 3.25
CA ARG A 5 20.93 22.31 4.53
C ARG A 5 20.22 21.69 5.73
N ILE A 6 18.89 21.48 5.63
CA ILE A 6 18.05 21.07 6.77
C ILE A 6 17.23 19.82 6.52
N ILE A 7 17.08 19.42 5.24
CA ILE A 7 16.32 18.21 4.84
C ILE A 7 17.25 17.36 3.99
N PRO A 8 17.39 16.06 4.24
CA PRO A 8 18.23 15.17 3.44
C PRO A 8 17.87 15.25 1.95
N GLY A 9 18.83 15.70 1.11
CA GLY A 9 18.60 15.93 -0.31
C GLY A 9 17.58 17.03 -0.64
N GLY A 10 17.16 17.84 0.34
CA GLY A 10 16.19 18.94 0.17
C GLY A 10 14.73 18.50 0.02
N VAL A 11 14.41 17.21 0.24
CA VAL A 11 13.08 16.65 0.00
C VAL A 11 12.71 15.60 1.07
N ASN A 12 11.42 15.45 1.34
CA ASN A 12 10.89 14.46 2.28
C ASN A 12 10.53 13.10 1.62
N SER A 13 10.92 12.91 0.35
CA SER A 13 10.82 11.62 -0.33
C SER A 13 11.86 11.56 -1.46
N PRO A 14 12.62 10.45 -1.62
CA PRO A 14 13.69 10.34 -2.63
C PRO A 14 13.24 10.64 -4.06
N VAL A 15 12.02 10.25 -4.43
CA VAL A 15 11.49 10.47 -5.79
C VAL A 15 11.32 11.95 -6.13
N ARG A 16 11.20 12.83 -5.12
CA ARG A 16 11.06 14.28 -5.31
C ARG A 16 12.38 14.99 -5.60
N ALA A 17 13.52 14.30 -5.44
CA ALA A 17 14.85 14.88 -5.62
C ALA A 17 15.30 15.00 -7.08
N PHE A 18 14.49 14.58 -8.05
CA PHE A 18 14.76 14.62 -9.50
C PHE A 18 16.03 13.86 -9.93
N LYS A 19 16.61 13.01 -9.07
CA LYS A 19 17.83 12.26 -9.39
C LYS A 19 17.70 11.36 -10.63
N ALA A 20 16.52 10.78 -10.84
CA ALA A 20 16.26 9.89 -11.97
C ALA A 20 16.04 10.62 -13.30
N VAL A 21 15.66 11.90 -13.26
CA VAL A 21 15.29 12.70 -14.44
C VAL A 21 16.22 13.87 -14.67
N GLY A 22 17.10 14.18 -13.70
CA GLY A 22 18.02 15.33 -13.74
C GLY A 22 17.33 16.65 -13.39
N GLY A 23 18.14 17.70 -13.25
CA GLY A 23 17.67 19.06 -12.91
C GLY A 23 17.45 19.25 -11.39
N ASN A 24 16.77 20.33 -11.05
CA ASN A 24 16.46 20.71 -9.67
C ASN A 24 14.96 20.53 -9.40
N PRO A 25 14.58 20.07 -8.20
CA PRO A 25 13.18 20.01 -7.79
C PRO A 25 12.50 21.37 -7.86
N VAL A 26 11.30 21.40 -8.42
CA VAL A 26 10.44 22.58 -8.48
C VAL A 26 9.73 22.74 -7.14
N PHE A 27 9.76 23.95 -6.56
CA PHE A 27 9.06 24.28 -5.32
C PHE A 27 7.66 24.78 -5.64
N ILE A 28 6.65 24.02 -5.26
CA ILE A 28 5.25 24.33 -5.53
C ILE A 28 4.69 25.21 -4.40
N GLU A 29 4.06 26.33 -4.77
CA GLU A 29 3.38 27.24 -3.86
C GLU A 29 1.91 26.88 -3.69
N LYS A 30 1.23 26.55 -4.79
CA LYS A 30 -0.22 26.20 -4.78
C LYS A 30 -0.56 25.23 -5.89
N ALA A 31 -1.75 24.63 -5.75
CA ALA A 31 -2.29 23.75 -6.79
C ALA A 31 -3.82 23.89 -6.85
N LYS A 32 -4.41 23.77 -8.04
CA LYS A 32 -5.87 23.82 -8.25
C LYS A 32 -6.28 23.00 -9.47
N GLY A 33 -7.26 22.12 -9.30
CA GLY A 33 -7.70 21.24 -10.38
C GLY A 33 -6.55 20.38 -10.89
N SER A 34 -6.24 20.47 -12.17
CA SER A 34 -5.15 19.73 -12.82
C SER A 34 -3.82 20.50 -12.91
N LYS A 35 -3.67 21.61 -12.20
CA LYS A 35 -2.50 22.47 -12.31
C LYS A 35 -1.76 22.64 -11.00
N LEU A 36 -0.42 22.65 -11.09
CA LEU A 36 0.53 23.09 -10.06
C LEU A 36 1.07 24.47 -10.44
N TYR A 37 1.39 25.28 -9.43
CA TYR A 37 2.01 26.59 -9.60
C TYR A 37 3.23 26.64 -8.71
N ASP A 38 4.39 26.96 -9.28
CA ASP A 38 5.62 27.08 -8.51
C ASP A 38 5.76 28.46 -7.87
N VAL A 39 6.83 28.62 -7.06
CA VAL A 39 7.14 29.88 -6.36
C VAL A 39 7.51 31.01 -7.29
N ASP A 40 7.87 30.72 -8.55
CA ASP A 40 8.21 31.70 -9.59
C ASP A 40 7.00 32.08 -10.47
N GLY A 41 5.82 31.50 -10.16
CA GLY A 41 4.56 31.79 -10.86
C GLY A 41 4.30 30.94 -12.11
N ASN A 42 5.17 29.99 -12.45
CA ASN A 42 4.97 29.11 -13.59
C ASN A 42 3.85 28.09 -13.31
N ALA A 43 3.05 27.80 -14.34
CA ALA A 43 1.96 26.83 -14.27
C ALA A 43 2.33 25.53 -14.99
N TYR A 44 2.08 24.39 -14.36
CA TYR A 44 2.32 23.06 -14.91
C TYR A 44 1.03 22.25 -14.91
N ILE A 45 0.82 21.42 -15.93
CA ILE A 45 -0.22 20.37 -15.88
C ILE A 45 0.31 19.22 -15.01
N ASP A 46 -0.45 18.84 -14.00
CA ASP A 46 -0.05 17.78 -13.08
C ASP A 46 -0.47 16.39 -13.57
N TYR A 47 0.48 15.63 -14.10
CA TYR A 47 0.31 14.22 -14.44
C TYR A 47 0.68 13.26 -13.30
N VAL A 48 1.16 13.78 -12.17
CA VAL A 48 1.63 12.98 -11.03
C VAL A 48 0.53 12.80 -9.97
N LEU A 49 -0.34 13.81 -9.77
CA LEU A 49 -1.47 13.79 -8.84
C LEU A 49 -1.05 13.36 -7.42
N SER A 50 0.07 13.95 -6.92
CA SER A 50 0.66 13.63 -5.62
C SER A 50 0.99 12.15 -5.44
N TRP A 51 1.37 11.45 -6.51
CA TRP A 51 1.64 10.01 -6.54
C TRP A 51 0.42 9.14 -6.22
N GLY A 52 -0.78 9.63 -6.59
CA GLY A 52 -1.99 8.84 -6.62
C GLY A 52 -3.22 9.35 -5.85
N PRO A 53 -3.12 10.12 -4.74
CA PRO A 53 -4.28 10.47 -3.93
C PRO A 53 -5.25 11.45 -4.58
N MET A 54 -4.81 12.33 -5.49
CA MET A 54 -5.57 13.48 -5.98
C MET A 54 -6.51 13.13 -7.14
N ILE A 55 -7.37 12.11 -6.99
CA ILE A 55 -8.28 11.66 -8.05
C ILE A 55 -9.30 12.75 -8.46
N LEU A 56 -9.66 13.65 -7.56
CA LEU A 56 -10.55 14.80 -7.82
C LEU A 56 -9.80 16.06 -8.28
N GLY A 57 -8.48 15.96 -8.44
CA GLY A 57 -7.60 17.10 -8.64
C GLY A 57 -7.34 17.88 -7.34
N HIS A 58 -6.53 18.93 -7.46
CA HIS A 58 -6.11 19.73 -6.32
C HIS A 58 -7.18 20.71 -5.86
N ALA A 59 -7.23 20.95 -4.55
CA ALA A 59 -8.11 21.93 -3.91
C ALA A 59 -9.59 21.80 -4.37
N HIS A 60 -10.07 20.55 -4.48
CA HIS A 60 -11.47 20.31 -4.84
C HIS A 60 -12.41 20.95 -3.82
N PRO A 61 -13.41 21.78 -4.25
CA PRO A 61 -14.21 22.60 -3.30
C PRO A 61 -14.91 21.80 -2.20
N VAL A 62 -15.38 20.60 -2.50
CA VAL A 62 -16.06 19.74 -1.51
C VAL A 62 -15.07 19.27 -0.44
N VAL A 63 -13.86 18.88 -0.85
CA VAL A 63 -12.81 18.44 0.07
C VAL A 63 -12.33 19.61 0.94
N VAL A 64 -12.11 20.78 0.35
CA VAL A 64 -11.69 21.99 1.10
C VAL A 64 -12.71 22.35 2.15
N ARG A 65 -14.01 22.43 1.80
CA ARG A 65 -15.07 22.72 2.78
C ARG A 65 -15.16 21.68 3.89
N ALA A 66 -15.03 20.41 3.56
CA ALA A 66 -15.04 19.33 4.57
C ALA A 66 -13.87 19.46 5.55
N LEU A 67 -12.68 19.81 5.08
CA LEU A 67 -11.50 20.05 5.92
C LEU A 67 -11.71 21.28 6.82
N GLN A 68 -12.16 22.40 6.28
CA GLN A 68 -12.45 23.62 7.05
C GLN A 68 -13.44 23.36 8.17
N SER A 69 -14.61 22.77 7.83
CA SER A 69 -15.63 22.43 8.83
C SER A 69 -15.16 21.39 9.85
N SER A 70 -14.19 20.55 9.50
CA SER A 70 -13.64 19.57 10.44
C SER A 70 -12.62 20.21 11.37
N ALA A 71 -11.78 21.09 10.86
CA ALA A 71 -10.75 21.79 11.64
C ALA A 71 -11.34 22.64 12.75
N GLU A 72 -12.50 23.28 12.52
CA GLU A 72 -13.25 24.04 13.54
C GLU A 72 -13.69 23.20 14.74
N LYS A 73 -13.83 21.87 14.57
CA LYS A 73 -14.25 20.93 15.63
C LYS A 73 -13.07 20.22 16.31
N GLY A 74 -11.85 20.51 15.87
CA GLY A 74 -10.62 19.85 16.31
C GLY A 74 -10.14 18.80 15.31
N THR A 75 -8.81 18.58 15.33
CA THR A 75 -8.13 17.71 14.37
C THR A 75 -7.74 16.34 14.94
N SER A 76 -7.77 16.19 16.28
CA SER A 76 -7.46 14.94 16.98
C SER A 76 -8.06 14.97 18.39
N TYR A 77 -8.61 13.85 18.83
CA TYR A 77 -9.34 13.80 20.12
C TYR A 77 -8.74 12.81 21.12
N GLY A 78 -7.85 11.90 20.68
CA GLY A 78 -7.39 10.80 21.55
C GLY A 78 -8.53 9.85 21.97
N ALA A 79 -9.66 9.85 21.23
CA ALA A 79 -10.86 9.09 21.50
C ALA A 79 -11.55 8.71 20.17
N PRO A 80 -12.40 7.65 20.15
CA PRO A 80 -13.13 7.24 18.96
C PRO A 80 -14.07 8.33 18.44
N THR A 81 -14.28 8.40 17.12
CA THR A 81 -15.23 9.33 16.51
C THR A 81 -16.23 8.62 15.60
N ALA A 82 -17.43 9.17 15.47
CA ALA A 82 -18.44 8.64 14.55
C ALA A 82 -17.98 8.68 13.08
N ARG A 83 -17.08 9.59 12.72
CA ARG A 83 -16.55 9.71 11.36
C ARG A 83 -15.70 8.51 10.95
N GLU A 84 -14.97 7.90 11.88
CA GLU A 84 -14.22 6.67 11.63
C GLU A 84 -15.15 5.52 11.24
N ILE A 85 -16.31 5.42 11.93
CA ILE A 85 -17.33 4.42 11.61
C ILE A 85 -17.87 4.63 10.20
N VAL A 86 -18.26 5.87 9.86
CA VAL A 86 -18.77 6.22 8.53
C VAL A 86 -17.77 5.89 7.43
N LEU A 87 -16.49 6.22 7.62
CA LEU A 87 -15.44 5.89 6.65
C LEU A 87 -15.26 4.38 6.51
N ALA A 88 -15.26 3.64 7.61
CA ALA A 88 -15.17 2.19 7.62
C ALA A 88 -16.34 1.54 6.85
N GLU A 89 -17.55 2.01 7.06
CA GLU A 89 -18.76 1.54 6.36
C GLU A 89 -18.69 1.82 4.85
N LEU A 90 -18.25 3.01 4.44
CA LEU A 90 -18.07 3.36 3.03
C LEU A 90 -17.03 2.47 2.35
N VAL A 91 -15.91 2.21 3.02
CA VAL A 91 -14.88 1.29 2.49
C VAL A 91 -15.44 -0.13 2.39
N ARG A 92 -16.10 -0.64 3.41
CA ARG A 92 -16.71 -1.99 3.38
C ARG A 92 -17.77 -2.14 2.28
N LYS A 93 -18.54 -1.09 2.01
CA LYS A 93 -19.50 -1.09 0.89
C LYS A 93 -18.80 -1.22 -0.46
N ALA A 94 -17.63 -0.60 -0.63
CA ALA A 94 -16.86 -0.68 -1.86
C ALA A 94 -16.08 -2.00 -1.99
N PHE A 95 -15.61 -2.55 -0.88
CA PHE A 95 -14.79 -3.78 -0.81
C PHE A 95 -15.50 -4.85 0.04
N PRO A 96 -16.39 -5.68 -0.53
CA PRO A 96 -17.12 -6.70 0.23
C PRO A 96 -16.23 -7.78 0.87
N SER A 97 -14.98 -7.92 0.41
CA SER A 97 -13.97 -8.78 1.04
C SER A 97 -13.47 -8.27 2.40
N ILE A 98 -13.76 -6.99 2.72
CA ILE A 98 -13.40 -6.36 4.00
C ILE A 98 -14.59 -6.48 4.96
N GLU A 99 -14.55 -7.46 5.85
CA GLU A 99 -15.55 -7.61 6.91
C GLU A 99 -15.23 -6.76 8.14
N LYS A 100 -13.93 -6.59 8.45
CA LYS A 100 -13.41 -5.67 9.46
C LYS A 100 -12.24 -4.86 8.90
N ILE A 101 -12.09 -3.62 9.37
CA ILE A 101 -11.07 -2.67 8.90
C ILE A 101 -10.43 -1.95 10.10
N ARG A 102 -9.16 -1.59 9.96
CA ARG A 102 -8.41 -0.72 10.86
C ARG A 102 -7.78 0.42 10.07
N MET A 103 -7.99 1.65 10.55
CA MET A 103 -7.33 2.84 10.00
C MET A 103 -5.90 2.98 10.53
N VAL A 104 -5.03 3.52 9.69
CA VAL A 104 -3.63 3.85 9.98
C VAL A 104 -3.27 5.13 9.22
N ASN A 105 -2.02 5.61 9.33
CA ASN A 105 -1.63 6.92 8.76
C ASN A 105 -0.96 6.83 7.37
N SER A 106 -0.61 5.64 6.92
CA SER A 106 0.07 5.46 5.63
C SER A 106 -0.15 4.08 5.02
N GLY A 107 0.13 3.95 3.72
CA GLY A 107 0.16 2.65 3.05
C GLY A 107 1.26 1.72 3.63
N THR A 108 2.39 2.27 4.08
CA THR A 108 3.45 1.49 4.74
C THR A 108 2.95 0.86 6.03
N GLU A 109 2.24 1.62 6.88
CA GLU A 109 1.65 1.08 8.09
C GLU A 109 0.57 0.03 7.78
N ALA A 110 -0.23 0.25 6.74
CA ALA A 110 -1.24 -0.70 6.31
C ALA A 110 -0.63 -2.05 5.92
N THR A 111 0.37 -2.05 5.05
CA THR A 111 1.04 -3.29 4.58
C THR A 111 1.83 -3.97 5.69
N MET A 112 2.57 -3.22 6.49
CA MET A 112 3.29 -3.71 7.67
C MET A 112 2.35 -4.42 8.65
N SER A 113 1.22 -3.79 8.94
CA SER A 113 0.23 -4.32 9.88
C SER A 113 -0.50 -5.54 9.31
N ALA A 114 -0.90 -5.51 8.04
CA ALA A 114 -1.53 -6.64 7.37
C ALA A 114 -0.63 -7.90 7.38
N ILE A 115 0.66 -7.73 7.11
CA ILE A 115 1.64 -8.83 7.17
C ILE A 115 1.78 -9.36 8.60
N ARG A 116 1.83 -8.47 9.60
CA ARG A 116 1.90 -8.90 11.01
C ARG A 116 0.68 -9.73 11.40
N VAL A 117 -0.50 -9.31 10.99
CA VAL A 117 -1.75 -10.05 11.25
C VAL A 117 -1.74 -11.40 10.52
N ALA A 118 -1.33 -11.43 9.25
CA ALA A 118 -1.22 -12.66 8.47
C ALA A 118 -0.25 -13.68 9.11
N ARG A 119 0.88 -13.21 9.63
CA ARG A 119 1.82 -14.04 10.40
C ARG A 119 1.18 -14.57 11.69
N GLY A 120 0.51 -13.70 12.44
CA GLY A 120 -0.20 -14.11 13.67
C GLY A 120 -1.32 -15.11 13.40
N PHE A 121 -2.05 -14.95 12.29
CA PHE A 121 -3.13 -15.85 11.89
C PHE A 121 -2.63 -17.23 11.46
N THR A 122 -1.56 -17.27 10.69
CA THR A 122 -1.05 -18.53 10.11
C THR A 122 -0.05 -19.25 11.01
N GLY A 123 0.55 -18.55 11.98
CA GLY A 123 1.69 -19.04 12.76
C GLY A 123 2.95 -19.24 11.92
N ARG A 124 3.08 -18.56 10.78
CA ARG A 124 4.18 -18.71 9.83
C ARG A 124 4.88 -17.36 9.63
N ASP A 125 6.15 -17.36 9.20
CA ASP A 125 6.98 -16.15 9.17
C ASP A 125 7.22 -15.57 7.77
N THR A 126 7.26 -16.43 6.76
CA THR A 126 7.73 -16.04 5.42
C THR A 126 6.66 -15.29 4.63
N VAL A 127 7.09 -14.24 3.95
CA VAL A 127 6.26 -13.43 3.05
C VAL A 127 6.74 -13.58 1.62
N ILE A 128 5.83 -13.75 0.68
CA ILE A 128 6.12 -13.65 -0.75
C ILE A 128 5.68 -12.29 -1.25
N LYS A 129 6.57 -11.59 -1.97
CA LYS A 129 6.28 -10.40 -2.78
C LYS A 129 6.75 -10.59 -4.21
N PHE A 130 6.44 -9.65 -5.10
CA PHE A 130 6.82 -9.73 -6.51
C PHE A 130 7.77 -8.59 -6.90
N GLU A 131 8.64 -8.90 -7.88
CA GLU A 131 9.51 -7.91 -8.52
C GLU A 131 8.70 -6.73 -9.04
N GLY A 132 9.22 -5.52 -8.84
CA GLY A 132 8.58 -4.28 -9.27
C GLY A 132 7.46 -3.79 -8.37
N CYS A 133 6.89 -4.63 -7.50
CA CYS A 133 5.89 -4.19 -6.52
C CYS A 133 6.53 -3.40 -5.37
N TYR A 134 5.88 -2.30 -4.99
CA TYR A 134 6.25 -1.48 -3.85
C TYR A 134 5.15 -1.53 -2.77
N HIS A 135 5.54 -1.92 -1.57
CA HIS A 135 4.61 -2.09 -0.45
C HIS A 135 5.00 -1.24 0.77
N GLY A 136 5.53 -0.05 0.53
CA GLY A 136 6.04 0.81 1.59
C GLY A 136 7.48 0.47 2.00
N HIS A 137 7.96 1.09 3.07
CA HIS A 137 9.36 1.06 3.48
C HIS A 137 9.60 0.37 4.83
N ALA A 138 8.72 -0.54 5.24
CA ALA A 138 9.01 -1.43 6.38
C ALA A 138 10.17 -2.37 6.02
N ASP A 139 11.08 -2.60 6.97
CA ASP A 139 12.34 -3.33 6.75
C ASP A 139 12.16 -4.66 6.02
N GLY A 140 11.16 -5.44 6.40
CA GLY A 140 10.87 -6.73 5.77
C GLY A 140 10.38 -6.63 4.31
N LEU A 141 10.08 -5.43 3.81
CA LEU A 141 9.63 -5.18 2.45
C LEU A 141 10.69 -4.49 1.58
N LEU A 142 11.76 -3.97 2.21
CA LEU A 142 12.94 -3.41 1.53
C LEU A 142 13.90 -4.53 1.11
N VAL A 143 13.39 -5.41 0.26
CA VAL A 143 14.08 -6.61 -0.21
C VAL A 143 14.00 -6.63 -1.73
N LYS A 144 15.14 -6.78 -2.38
CA LYS A 144 15.26 -6.86 -3.84
C LYS A 144 15.30 -8.28 -4.35
N ALA A 145 15.02 -8.45 -5.64
CA ALA A 145 15.27 -9.66 -6.36
C ALA A 145 16.78 -9.86 -6.55
N GLY A 146 17.24 -11.12 -6.49
CA GLY A 146 18.59 -11.50 -6.90
C GLY A 146 18.62 -12.07 -8.30
N SER A 147 19.77 -12.61 -8.71
CA SER A 147 20.02 -13.11 -10.05
C SER A 147 19.35 -14.45 -10.39
N GLY A 148 18.52 -15.01 -9.54
CA GLY A 148 17.82 -16.29 -9.76
C GLY A 148 16.31 -16.17 -9.83
N ALA A 149 15.63 -17.23 -10.31
CA ALA A 149 14.17 -17.30 -10.38
C ALA A 149 13.48 -17.22 -9.00
N MET A 150 14.24 -17.36 -7.92
CA MET A 150 13.79 -17.29 -6.54
C MET A 150 14.89 -16.67 -5.69
N THR A 151 14.62 -15.56 -5.03
CA THR A 151 15.60 -14.87 -4.19
C THR A 151 15.11 -14.76 -2.77
N PHE A 152 15.92 -15.29 -1.85
CA PHE A 152 15.74 -15.11 -0.42
C PHE A 152 16.46 -13.84 0.04
N GLY A 153 15.69 -12.91 0.62
CA GLY A 153 16.11 -11.91 1.55
C GLY A 153 17.40 -11.12 1.31
N ILE A 154 17.59 -10.52 0.12
CA ILE A 154 18.69 -9.56 -0.07
C ILE A 154 18.18 -8.17 0.31
N PRO A 155 18.73 -7.51 1.36
CA PRO A 155 18.32 -6.15 1.69
C PRO A 155 18.55 -5.18 0.53
N ASP A 156 17.58 -4.33 0.25
CA ASP A 156 17.65 -3.28 -0.78
C ASP A 156 18.12 -1.92 -0.23
N SER A 157 18.26 -1.83 1.09
CA SER A 157 18.70 -0.63 1.78
C SER A 157 19.74 -0.96 2.84
N PRO A 158 20.81 -0.15 2.99
CA PRO A 158 21.64 -0.15 4.19
C PRO A 158 20.77 0.06 5.43
N GLY A 159 21.10 -0.60 6.52
CA GLY A 159 20.34 -0.54 7.78
C GLY A 159 19.29 -1.64 7.94
N VAL A 160 18.89 -2.34 6.89
CA VAL A 160 18.01 -3.51 7.00
C VAL A 160 18.84 -4.74 7.37
N PRO A 161 18.60 -5.37 8.55
CA PRO A 161 19.34 -6.56 8.97
C PRO A 161 19.08 -7.75 8.02
N LYS A 162 20.12 -8.47 7.67
CA LYS A 162 19.98 -9.69 6.83
C LYS A 162 19.05 -10.72 7.46
N SER A 163 19.07 -10.86 8.78
CA SER A 163 18.16 -11.74 9.53
C SER A 163 16.69 -11.36 9.39
N TYR A 164 16.38 -10.09 9.19
CA TYR A 164 15.02 -9.61 8.99
C TYR A 164 14.56 -9.80 7.54
N ALA A 165 15.43 -9.48 6.61
CA ALA A 165 15.17 -9.66 5.17
C ALA A 165 14.99 -11.12 4.74
N LYS A 166 15.63 -12.10 5.42
CA LYS A 166 15.57 -13.53 5.07
C LYS A 166 14.15 -14.12 5.05
N ASN A 167 13.22 -13.50 5.76
CA ASN A 167 11.83 -13.95 5.82
C ASN A 167 10.96 -13.38 4.67
N THR A 168 11.58 -12.76 3.67
CA THR A 168 10.87 -12.25 2.49
C THR A 168 11.43 -12.87 1.22
N ILE A 169 10.57 -13.49 0.43
CA ILE A 169 10.91 -14.08 -0.85
C ILE A 169 10.37 -13.17 -1.94
N THR A 170 11.22 -12.80 -2.90
CA THR A 170 10.80 -12.05 -4.08
C THR A 170 10.73 -13.00 -5.28
N LEU A 171 9.58 -13.03 -5.94
CA LEU A 171 9.32 -13.82 -7.15
C LEU A 171 9.14 -12.92 -8.37
N PRO A 172 9.45 -13.43 -9.59
CA PRO A 172 9.16 -12.72 -10.83
C PRO A 172 7.64 -12.47 -10.96
N LEU A 173 7.28 -11.23 -11.32
CA LEU A 173 5.90 -10.86 -11.59
C LEU A 173 5.35 -11.66 -12.78
N ASN A 174 4.06 -12.03 -12.72
CA ASN A 174 3.40 -12.78 -13.79
C ASN A 174 3.96 -14.21 -14.07
N ASN A 175 4.73 -14.76 -13.15
CA ASN A 175 5.24 -16.14 -13.24
C ASN A 175 4.51 -17.05 -12.24
N LEU A 176 3.31 -17.54 -12.64
CA LEU A 176 2.51 -18.43 -11.79
C LEU A 176 3.19 -19.78 -11.53
N LYS A 177 4.01 -20.26 -12.48
CA LYS A 177 4.78 -21.51 -12.31
C LYS A 177 5.77 -21.38 -11.16
N ALA A 178 6.55 -20.30 -11.10
CA ALA A 178 7.47 -20.06 -10.00
C ALA A 178 6.75 -20.00 -8.64
N CYS A 179 5.54 -19.41 -8.60
CA CYS A 179 4.72 -19.43 -7.39
C CYS A 179 4.30 -20.85 -7.00
N ALA A 180 3.84 -21.67 -7.95
CA ALA A 180 3.41 -23.03 -7.69
C ALA A 180 4.58 -23.89 -7.20
N ASP A 181 5.72 -23.86 -7.89
CA ASP A 181 6.92 -24.64 -7.54
C ASP A 181 7.45 -24.29 -6.14
N LEU A 182 7.44 -22.99 -5.77
CA LEU A 182 7.82 -22.55 -4.43
C LEU A 182 6.83 -23.02 -3.37
N LEU A 183 5.54 -22.81 -3.61
CA LEU A 183 4.49 -23.15 -2.63
C LEU A 183 4.42 -24.66 -2.39
N GLU A 184 4.62 -25.49 -3.41
CA GLU A 184 4.65 -26.93 -3.27
C GLU A 184 5.70 -27.39 -2.24
N LYS A 185 6.87 -26.76 -2.24
CA LYS A 185 8.01 -27.11 -1.39
C LYS A 185 8.00 -26.45 -0.01
N HIS A 186 7.51 -25.20 0.07
CA HIS A 186 7.74 -24.34 1.24
C HIS A 186 6.47 -23.77 1.89
N TRP A 187 5.26 -24.19 1.49
CA TRP A 187 4.01 -23.61 1.98
C TRP A 187 3.88 -23.59 3.51
N LYS A 188 4.50 -24.55 4.22
CA LYS A 188 4.45 -24.65 5.69
C LYS A 188 5.08 -23.46 6.41
N THR A 189 5.97 -22.71 5.76
CA THR A 189 6.63 -21.54 6.34
C THR A 189 6.05 -20.22 5.85
N ILE A 190 5.21 -20.24 4.78
CA ILE A 190 4.72 -19.05 4.12
C ILE A 190 3.42 -18.58 4.76
N ALA A 191 3.45 -17.39 5.37
CA ALA A 191 2.32 -16.73 6.00
C ALA A 191 1.38 -16.09 4.97
N CYS A 192 1.94 -15.33 4.06
CA CYS A 192 1.16 -14.56 3.09
C CYS A 192 1.89 -14.34 1.78
N VAL A 193 1.09 -14.02 0.77
CA VAL A 193 1.51 -13.46 -0.50
C VAL A 193 0.93 -12.05 -0.58
N ILE A 194 1.78 -11.04 -0.76
CA ILE A 194 1.37 -9.66 -1.00
C ILE A 194 1.67 -9.24 -2.44
N ILE A 195 0.72 -8.57 -3.08
CA ILE A 195 0.84 -8.13 -4.47
C ILE A 195 0.04 -6.84 -4.74
N GLU A 196 0.60 -5.93 -5.53
CA GLU A 196 -0.19 -4.92 -6.23
C GLU A 196 -0.93 -5.62 -7.39
N PRO A 197 -2.27 -5.69 -7.40
CA PRO A 197 -2.98 -6.43 -8.47
C PRO A 197 -2.82 -5.78 -9.87
N VAL A 198 -2.54 -4.48 -9.92
CA VAL A 198 -1.93 -3.77 -11.06
C VAL A 198 -0.74 -3.04 -10.51
N VAL A 199 0.45 -3.35 -11.00
CA VAL A 199 1.68 -2.77 -10.47
C VAL A 199 1.82 -1.33 -10.95
N GLY A 200 1.85 -0.39 -10.01
CA GLY A 200 1.95 1.04 -10.30
C GLY A 200 3.37 1.61 -10.15
N ASN A 201 4.23 0.94 -9.41
CA ASN A 201 5.55 1.47 -9.04
C ASN A 201 6.57 1.49 -10.21
N ILE A 202 6.48 0.55 -11.13
CA ILE A 202 7.37 0.42 -12.30
C ILE A 202 6.69 0.81 -13.63
N GLY A 203 5.63 1.57 -13.55
CA GLY A 203 4.71 1.87 -14.64
C GLY A 203 3.38 1.15 -14.42
N CYS A 204 2.47 1.20 -15.40
CA CYS A 204 1.20 0.52 -15.31
C CYS A 204 1.33 -0.90 -15.87
N VAL A 205 1.74 -1.87 -15.03
CA VAL A 205 1.95 -3.26 -15.47
C VAL A 205 0.76 -4.12 -15.04
N LEU A 206 0.03 -4.61 -16.04
CA LEU A 206 -1.14 -5.45 -15.82
C LEU A 206 -0.77 -6.90 -15.46
N PRO A 207 -1.58 -7.58 -14.66
CA PRO A 207 -1.43 -9.02 -14.48
C PRO A 207 -1.75 -9.74 -15.80
N ARG A 208 -0.94 -10.74 -16.15
CA ARG A 208 -1.26 -11.61 -17.29
C ARG A 208 -2.57 -12.35 -17.06
N PRO A 209 -3.33 -12.67 -18.10
CA PRO A 209 -4.57 -13.47 -17.98
C PRO A 209 -4.35 -14.73 -17.15
N GLY A 210 -5.23 -14.96 -16.17
CA GLY A 210 -5.14 -16.11 -15.27
C GLY A 210 -4.16 -16.00 -14.10
N PHE A 211 -3.22 -15.03 -14.07
CA PHE A 211 -2.21 -14.94 -13.01
C PHE A 211 -2.83 -14.72 -11.63
N LEU A 212 -3.68 -13.71 -11.46
CA LEU A 212 -4.32 -13.43 -10.16
C LEU A 212 -5.27 -14.55 -9.73
N ALA A 213 -6.04 -15.12 -10.66
CA ALA A 213 -6.92 -16.25 -10.38
C ALA A 213 -6.14 -17.50 -9.96
N GLY A 214 -5.03 -17.79 -10.65
CA GLY A 214 -4.12 -18.87 -10.30
C GLY A 214 -3.47 -18.66 -8.93
N LEU A 215 -3.02 -17.44 -8.63
CA LEU A 215 -2.44 -17.08 -7.34
C LEU A 215 -3.48 -17.26 -6.21
N ARG A 216 -4.74 -16.83 -6.41
CA ARG A 216 -5.84 -17.04 -5.47
C ARG A 216 -6.10 -18.54 -5.23
N LYS A 217 -6.09 -19.36 -6.30
CA LYS A 217 -6.25 -20.81 -6.19
C LYS A 217 -5.13 -21.45 -5.37
N LEU A 218 -3.90 -21.07 -5.63
CA LEU A 218 -2.72 -21.58 -4.91
C LEU A 218 -2.75 -21.18 -3.42
N THR A 219 -3.02 -19.92 -3.11
CA THR A 219 -3.07 -19.45 -1.72
C THR A 219 -4.17 -20.13 -0.92
N ARG A 220 -5.34 -20.36 -1.52
CA ARG A 220 -6.42 -21.14 -0.88
C ARG A 220 -6.01 -22.60 -0.64
N LYS A 221 -5.39 -23.25 -1.62
CA LYS A 221 -4.95 -24.65 -1.52
C LYS A 221 -4.03 -24.88 -0.32
N TYR A 222 -3.15 -23.92 -0.02
CA TYR A 222 -2.12 -24.06 1.01
C TYR A 222 -2.42 -23.30 2.31
N GLY A 223 -3.60 -22.70 2.47
CA GLY A 223 -3.96 -21.91 3.63
C GLY A 223 -3.01 -20.73 3.87
N ILE A 224 -2.69 -20.01 2.79
CA ILE A 224 -1.81 -18.84 2.80
C ILE A 224 -2.68 -17.59 2.61
N VAL A 225 -2.45 -16.56 3.40
CA VAL A 225 -3.19 -15.30 3.31
C VAL A 225 -2.80 -14.56 2.02
N LEU A 226 -3.76 -14.28 1.17
CA LEU A 226 -3.55 -13.39 0.00
C LEU A 226 -3.88 -11.96 0.40
N ILE A 227 -2.88 -11.08 0.31
CA ILE A 227 -3.01 -9.65 0.57
C ILE A 227 -2.95 -8.90 -0.76
N PHE A 228 -4.02 -8.20 -1.12
CA PHE A 228 -3.97 -7.24 -2.21
C PHE A 228 -3.58 -5.86 -1.67
N ASP A 229 -2.44 -5.37 -2.15
CA ASP A 229 -2.05 -3.99 -1.95
C ASP A 229 -2.78 -3.10 -2.95
N GLU A 230 -3.93 -2.60 -2.52
CA GLU A 230 -4.77 -1.68 -3.28
C GLU A 230 -4.51 -0.21 -2.90
N VAL A 231 -3.36 0.09 -2.32
CA VAL A 231 -2.98 1.47 -1.97
C VAL A 231 -2.96 2.36 -3.21
N MET A 232 -2.61 1.82 -4.41
CA MET A 232 -2.71 2.54 -5.66
C MET A 232 -4.03 2.28 -6.40
N THR A 233 -4.48 1.03 -6.46
CA THR A 233 -5.58 0.60 -7.32
C THR A 233 -6.96 0.80 -6.69
N GLY A 234 -7.05 0.82 -5.37
CA GLY A 234 -8.28 1.02 -4.62
C GLY A 234 -8.95 2.34 -4.99
N PHE A 235 -10.23 2.30 -5.32
CA PHE A 235 -11.03 3.43 -5.83
C PHE A 235 -10.51 4.08 -7.13
N ARG A 236 -9.39 3.60 -7.70
CA ARG A 236 -8.82 4.13 -8.92
C ARG A 236 -9.27 3.37 -10.16
N VAL A 237 -9.07 2.05 -10.19
CA VAL A 237 -9.40 1.23 -11.38
C VAL A 237 -10.89 0.92 -11.46
N SER A 238 -11.56 0.85 -10.32
CA SER A 238 -13.01 0.80 -10.15
C SER A 238 -13.39 1.24 -8.73
N TYR A 239 -14.70 1.38 -8.44
CA TYR A 239 -15.18 1.70 -7.09
C TYR A 239 -14.72 0.67 -6.05
N GLY A 240 -14.77 -0.62 -6.40
CA GLY A 240 -14.28 -1.71 -5.55
C GLY A 240 -12.82 -2.13 -5.84
N GLY A 241 -12.01 -1.23 -6.42
CA GLY A 241 -10.60 -1.47 -6.73
C GLY A 241 -10.38 -2.56 -7.78
N ALA A 242 -9.17 -3.11 -7.80
CA ALA A 242 -8.80 -4.18 -8.71
C ALA A 242 -9.53 -5.49 -8.38
N GLN A 243 -9.93 -5.71 -7.13
CA GLN A 243 -10.71 -6.89 -6.76
C GLN A 243 -12.03 -6.98 -7.53
N ALA A 244 -12.76 -5.87 -7.59
CA ALA A 244 -14.01 -5.81 -8.36
C ALA A 244 -13.74 -5.88 -9.87
N PHE A 245 -12.71 -5.21 -10.36
CA PHE A 245 -12.35 -5.19 -11.78
C PHE A 245 -12.00 -6.57 -12.33
N TYR A 246 -11.23 -7.37 -11.57
CA TYR A 246 -10.83 -8.73 -11.98
C TYR A 246 -11.74 -9.84 -11.44
N GLY A 247 -12.73 -9.53 -10.60
CA GLY A 247 -13.61 -10.53 -9.98
C GLY A 247 -12.89 -11.46 -9.00
N ILE A 248 -11.81 -10.99 -8.34
CA ILE A 248 -10.98 -11.81 -7.46
C ILE A 248 -10.88 -11.16 -6.10
N GLN A 249 -11.36 -11.84 -5.06
CA GLN A 249 -11.27 -11.37 -3.68
C GLN A 249 -9.99 -11.87 -2.99
N SER A 250 -9.30 -10.96 -2.30
CA SER A 250 -8.21 -11.28 -1.38
C SER A 250 -8.75 -11.68 0.00
N ASP A 251 -7.85 -12.17 0.86
CA ASP A 251 -8.17 -12.41 2.28
C ASP A 251 -7.99 -11.14 3.10
N MET A 252 -7.03 -10.30 2.71
CA MET A 252 -6.79 -8.97 3.27
C MET A 252 -6.52 -7.95 2.16
N THR A 253 -6.85 -6.70 2.43
CA THR A 253 -6.67 -5.57 1.52
C THR A 253 -6.00 -4.42 2.26
N CYS A 254 -4.99 -3.81 1.64
CA CYS A 254 -4.38 -2.57 2.10
C CYS A 254 -4.86 -1.41 1.23
N LEU A 255 -5.21 -0.30 1.85
CA LEU A 255 -5.69 0.91 1.21
C LEU A 255 -4.89 2.13 1.67
N GLY A 256 -4.89 3.17 0.88
CA GLY A 256 -4.22 4.44 1.16
C GLY A 256 -4.54 5.46 0.08
N LYS A 257 -3.65 6.42 -0.10
CA LYS A 257 -3.73 7.43 -1.18
C LYS A 257 -5.12 8.06 -1.31
N ILE A 258 -5.98 7.54 -2.19
CA ILE A 258 -7.31 8.11 -2.51
C ILE A 258 -8.19 8.24 -1.27
N ILE A 259 -8.19 7.24 -0.36
CA ILE A 259 -9.02 7.31 0.86
C ILE A 259 -8.64 8.46 1.79
N GLY A 260 -7.43 8.97 1.68
CA GLY A 260 -6.95 10.13 2.45
C GLY A 260 -7.33 11.47 1.85
N GLY A 261 -7.75 11.53 0.57
CA GLY A 261 -8.08 12.79 -0.10
C GLY A 261 -6.94 13.82 -0.12
N GLY A 262 -5.69 13.36 -0.06
CA GLY A 262 -4.47 14.18 0.06
C GLY A 262 -3.90 14.25 1.49
N LEU A 263 -4.60 13.71 2.49
CA LEU A 263 -4.15 13.64 3.88
C LEU A 263 -3.48 12.28 4.18
N PRO A 264 -2.67 12.17 5.26
CA PRO A 264 -1.97 10.95 5.64
C PRO A 264 -2.93 9.93 6.25
N VAL A 265 -3.57 9.14 5.40
CA VAL A 265 -4.49 8.06 5.79
C VAL A 265 -4.13 6.78 5.04
N GLY A 266 -4.14 5.69 5.75
CA GLY A 266 -4.12 4.33 5.24
C GLY A 266 -5.13 3.47 5.97
N ALA A 267 -5.35 2.26 5.47
CA ALA A 267 -6.19 1.27 6.12
C ALA A 267 -5.77 -0.14 5.70
N TYR A 268 -6.03 -1.10 6.57
CA TYR A 268 -5.99 -2.51 6.22
C TYR A 268 -7.22 -3.21 6.78
N GLY A 269 -7.70 -4.17 6.06
CA GLY A 269 -8.89 -4.93 6.45
C GLY A 269 -8.96 -6.26 5.72
N GLY A 270 -9.96 -7.06 6.04
CA GLY A 270 -10.14 -8.36 5.45
C GLY A 270 -11.19 -9.18 6.17
N LYS A 271 -11.10 -10.50 6.04
CA LYS A 271 -11.99 -11.45 6.68
C LYS A 271 -12.03 -11.26 8.20
N LYS A 272 -13.21 -11.38 8.79
CA LYS A 272 -13.44 -11.23 10.22
C LYS A 272 -12.52 -12.13 11.04
N GLU A 273 -12.37 -13.39 10.65
CA GLU A 273 -11.54 -14.38 11.34
C GLU A 273 -10.06 -13.96 11.45
N ILE A 274 -9.54 -13.29 10.40
CA ILE A 274 -8.16 -12.76 10.37
C ILE A 274 -8.07 -11.48 11.20
N MET A 275 -8.98 -10.54 10.97
CA MET A 275 -8.95 -9.23 11.59
C MET A 275 -9.30 -9.24 13.09
N SER A 276 -10.00 -10.28 13.58
CA SER A 276 -10.25 -10.46 15.01
C SER A 276 -8.99 -10.78 15.84
N LEU A 277 -7.87 -11.06 15.18
CA LEU A 277 -6.58 -11.15 15.86
C LEU A 277 -5.96 -9.79 16.21
N VAL A 278 -6.47 -8.69 15.66
CA VAL A 278 -5.95 -7.33 15.94
C VAL A 278 -6.40 -6.88 17.33
N ALA A 279 -5.46 -6.36 18.12
CA ALA A 279 -5.76 -5.79 19.45
C ALA A 279 -6.78 -4.63 19.33
N PRO A 280 -7.69 -4.47 20.30
CA PRO A 280 -7.82 -5.17 21.60
C PRO A 280 -8.62 -6.47 21.51
N GLU A 281 -9.18 -6.88 20.37
CA GLU A 281 -9.97 -8.10 20.23
C GLU A 281 -9.08 -9.35 20.28
N GLY A 282 -7.87 -9.28 19.73
CA GLY A 282 -6.88 -10.36 19.68
C GLY A 282 -5.48 -9.90 20.12
N PRO A 283 -4.49 -10.80 20.04
CA PRO A 283 -3.15 -10.54 20.57
C PRO A 283 -2.23 -9.74 19.64
N VAL A 284 -2.59 -9.53 18.38
CA VAL A 284 -1.70 -8.85 17.42
C VAL A 284 -1.78 -7.36 17.62
N TYR A 285 -0.70 -6.78 18.16
CA TYR A 285 -0.65 -5.36 18.49
C TYR A 285 -0.48 -4.47 17.26
N GLN A 286 -1.30 -3.42 17.21
CA GLN A 286 -1.18 -2.26 16.33
C GLN A 286 -1.84 -1.07 17.04
N ALA A 287 -1.14 0.07 17.06
CA ALA A 287 -1.69 1.36 17.54
C ALA A 287 -1.73 2.35 16.37
N GLY A 288 -2.74 3.23 16.40
CA GLY A 288 -2.92 4.34 15.45
C GLY A 288 -2.33 5.64 15.93
#